data_ccfe1f7ed01b711cafebf59a6d11f9fa
#
_entry.id   ccfe1f7ed01b711cafebf59a6d11f9fa
#
_cell.length_a   1.000
_cell.length_b   1.000
_cell.length_c   1.000
_cell.angle_alpha   90.00
_cell.angle_beta   90.00
_cell.angle_gamma   90.00
#
_symmetry.space_group_name_H-M   'P 1'
#
loop_
_entity.id
_entity.type
_entity.pdbx_description
1 polymer ?
#
loop_
_entity_poly.entity_id
_entity_poly.type
_entity_poly.pdbx_seq_one_letter_code
_entity_poly.pdbx_strand_id
1 'polypeptide(L)'
;MAHTYRDDFPLLNSLDIAYLDNAATAQRPQCVLDAVTEFYKSKNANPLRGLYPLSVSATESYESARDTVRDFLNAKSSREIIFTRNTTEGLNLMAYSYGLSNVKAGDEVLVSIMEHHSNLLPWQMVCRRTGAALKFMECEPDGTLDLNKVASLITPKTKIVACT
;
A
#
# COMPACT_ATOMS: atom_id res chain seq x y z
N MET A 1 0.90 1.47 -36.06
CA MET A 1 0.93 2.58 -35.07
C MET A 1 1.69 2.07 -33.88
N ALA A 2 2.50 2.90 -33.21
CA ALA A 2 3.15 2.50 -31.99
C ALA A 2 2.07 2.27 -30.90
N HIS A 3 2.15 1.17 -30.18
CA HIS A 3 1.29 0.87 -29.03
C HIS A 3 1.47 1.99 -27.98
N THR A 4 0.37 2.55 -27.50
CA THR A 4 0.40 3.50 -26.37
C THR A 4 -0.19 2.81 -25.15
N TYR A 5 0.29 3.13 -23.96
CA TYR A 5 -0.28 2.57 -22.72
C TYR A 5 -1.77 2.86 -22.56
N ARG A 6 -2.29 3.90 -23.21
CA ARG A 6 -3.72 4.23 -23.22
C ARG A 6 -4.54 3.10 -23.84
N ASP A 7 -3.99 2.39 -24.83
CA ASP A 7 -4.68 1.30 -25.54
C ASP A 7 -5.00 0.12 -24.63
N ASP A 8 -4.28 -0.04 -23.53
CA ASP A 8 -4.53 -1.09 -22.54
C ASP A 8 -5.77 -0.82 -21.67
N PHE A 9 -6.30 0.42 -21.67
CA PHE A 9 -7.38 0.84 -20.78
C PHE A 9 -8.70 1.05 -21.55
N PRO A 10 -9.64 0.09 -21.52
CA PRO A 10 -10.87 0.16 -22.32
C PRO A 10 -11.69 1.42 -22.09
N LEU A 11 -11.80 1.87 -20.83
CA LEU A 11 -12.53 3.09 -20.50
C LEU A 11 -11.91 4.32 -21.18
N LEU A 12 -10.60 4.43 -21.17
CA LEU A 12 -9.92 5.58 -21.75
C LEU A 12 -9.95 5.56 -23.27
N ASN A 13 -9.97 4.38 -23.88
CA ASN A 13 -10.10 4.22 -25.33
C ASN A 13 -11.49 4.62 -25.84
N SER A 14 -12.53 4.46 -25.03
CA SER A 14 -13.89 4.80 -25.39
C SER A 14 -14.24 6.29 -25.22
N LEU A 15 -13.34 7.07 -24.63
CA LEU A 15 -13.58 8.45 -24.25
C LEU A 15 -12.46 9.36 -24.76
N ASP A 16 -12.81 10.53 -25.29
CA ASP A 16 -11.85 11.57 -25.64
C ASP A 16 -11.64 12.54 -24.46
N ILE A 17 -10.97 12.03 -23.42
CA ILE A 17 -10.67 12.78 -22.19
C ILE A 17 -9.22 12.63 -21.76
N ALA A 18 -8.69 13.64 -21.07
CA ALA A 18 -7.49 13.52 -20.25
C ALA A 18 -7.95 13.16 -18.82
N TYR A 19 -7.76 11.90 -18.42
CA TYR A 19 -8.12 11.44 -17.07
C TYR A 19 -6.97 11.75 -16.10
N LEU A 20 -7.18 12.72 -15.20
CA LEU A 20 -6.16 13.22 -14.27
C LEU A 20 -6.43 12.84 -12.80
N ASP A 21 -7.43 11.98 -12.55
CA ASP A 21 -7.86 11.61 -11.20
C ASP A 21 -7.43 10.18 -10.79
N ASN A 22 -6.31 9.70 -11.33
CA ASN A 22 -5.78 8.36 -10.99
C ASN A 22 -5.37 8.21 -9.52
N ALA A 23 -5.03 9.31 -8.85
CA ALA A 23 -4.70 9.28 -7.43
C ALA A 23 -5.90 8.84 -6.57
N ALA A 24 -7.11 9.25 -6.94
CA ALA A 24 -8.35 8.82 -6.27
C ALA A 24 -8.82 7.46 -6.79
N THR A 25 -8.81 7.25 -8.11
CA THR A 25 -9.31 6.02 -8.73
C THR A 25 -8.48 5.66 -9.95
N ALA A 26 -7.57 4.71 -9.81
CA ALA A 26 -6.80 4.17 -10.92
C ALA A 26 -7.68 3.36 -11.88
N GLN A 27 -7.55 3.61 -13.18
CA GLN A 27 -8.26 2.83 -14.21
C GLN A 27 -7.73 1.40 -14.28
N ARG A 28 -8.55 0.48 -14.75
CA ARG A 28 -8.22 -0.95 -14.85
C ARG A 28 -7.83 -1.28 -16.29
N PRO A 29 -6.62 -1.82 -16.53
CA PRO A 29 -6.26 -2.32 -17.84
C PRO A 29 -7.05 -3.59 -18.18
N GLN A 30 -7.21 -3.86 -19.48
CA GLN A 30 -7.99 -5.01 -19.98
C GLN A 30 -7.50 -6.33 -19.38
N CYS A 31 -6.20 -6.53 -19.29
CA CYS A 31 -5.61 -7.76 -18.71
C CYS A 31 -6.06 -8.02 -17.25
N VAL A 32 -6.28 -6.97 -16.45
CA VAL A 32 -6.79 -7.11 -15.08
C VAL A 32 -8.27 -7.46 -15.09
N LEU A 33 -9.06 -6.84 -15.96
CA LEU A 33 -10.49 -7.14 -16.12
C LEU A 33 -10.68 -8.60 -16.55
N ASP A 34 -9.89 -9.06 -17.52
CA ASP A 34 -9.93 -10.43 -18.01
C ASP A 34 -9.53 -11.44 -16.93
N ALA A 35 -8.45 -11.17 -16.19
CA ALA A 35 -7.98 -12.04 -15.11
C ALA A 35 -9.03 -12.21 -14.00
N VAL A 36 -9.67 -11.11 -13.59
CA VAL A 36 -10.76 -11.15 -12.59
C VAL A 36 -11.97 -11.93 -13.13
N THR A 37 -12.35 -11.65 -14.38
CA THR A 37 -13.49 -12.34 -15.02
C THR A 37 -13.24 -13.84 -15.16
N GLU A 38 -12.03 -14.21 -15.60
CA GLU A 38 -11.64 -15.62 -15.77
C GLU A 38 -11.60 -16.34 -14.42
N PHE A 39 -11.07 -15.71 -13.38
CA PHE A 39 -11.07 -16.30 -12.04
C PHE A 39 -12.50 -16.63 -11.58
N TYR A 40 -13.43 -15.69 -11.72
CA TYR A 40 -14.83 -15.94 -11.32
C TYR A 40 -15.52 -17.00 -12.17
N LYS A 41 -15.18 -17.12 -13.44
CA LYS A 41 -15.78 -18.13 -14.32
C LYS A 41 -15.24 -19.54 -14.11
N SER A 42 -13.96 -19.69 -13.76
CA SER A 42 -13.27 -20.99 -13.82
C SER A 42 -12.67 -21.46 -12.51
N LYS A 43 -12.39 -20.56 -11.53
CA LYS A 43 -11.62 -20.87 -10.32
C LYS A 43 -12.26 -20.39 -9.02
N ASN A 44 -13.45 -19.79 -9.06
CA ASN A 44 -14.08 -19.19 -7.89
C ASN A 44 -14.46 -20.23 -6.83
N ALA A 45 -13.59 -20.42 -5.86
CA ALA A 45 -13.80 -21.29 -4.72
C ALA A 45 -13.12 -20.72 -3.46
N ASN A 46 -13.45 -21.27 -2.27
CA ASN A 46 -12.83 -20.87 -1.03
C ASN A 46 -11.37 -21.34 -0.99
N PRO A 47 -10.38 -20.42 -1.02
CA PRO A 47 -8.98 -20.80 -0.96
C PRO A 47 -8.59 -21.29 0.45
N LEU A 48 -7.49 -22.05 0.54
CA LEU A 48 -6.80 -22.48 1.76
C LEU A 48 -7.52 -23.54 2.64
N ARG A 49 -8.79 -23.85 2.41
CA ARG A 49 -9.57 -24.73 3.31
C ARG A 49 -10.17 -25.96 2.66
N GLY A 50 -10.20 -26.05 1.35
CA GLY A 50 -10.78 -27.17 0.63
C GLY A 50 -9.71 -28.10 0.04
N LEU A 51 -9.99 -29.40 0.03
CA LEU A 51 -9.15 -30.41 -0.62
C LEU A 51 -9.66 -30.82 -2.01
N TYR A 52 -10.78 -30.27 -2.48
CA TYR A 52 -11.31 -30.54 -3.81
C TYR A 52 -10.60 -29.68 -4.87
N PRO A 53 -10.55 -30.15 -6.14
CA PRO A 53 -9.70 -29.55 -7.16
C PRO A 53 -9.89 -28.05 -7.36
N LEU A 54 -11.12 -27.54 -7.30
CA LEU A 54 -11.41 -26.12 -7.50
C LEU A 54 -10.84 -25.25 -6.36
N SER A 55 -10.94 -25.71 -5.11
CA SER A 55 -10.35 -25.01 -3.96
C SER A 55 -8.81 -25.00 -4.01
N VAL A 56 -8.20 -26.11 -4.46
CA VAL A 56 -6.76 -26.17 -4.67
C VAL A 56 -6.33 -25.16 -5.73
N SER A 57 -7.02 -25.14 -6.90
CA SER A 57 -6.73 -24.19 -7.98
C SER A 57 -6.90 -22.72 -7.55
N ALA A 58 -7.92 -22.41 -6.74
CA ALA A 58 -8.10 -21.07 -6.19
C ALA A 58 -6.94 -20.69 -5.23
N THR A 59 -6.50 -21.65 -4.42
CA THR A 59 -5.36 -21.47 -3.49
C THR A 59 -4.06 -21.23 -4.27
N GLU A 60 -3.79 -22.04 -5.28
CA GLU A 60 -2.61 -21.90 -6.15
C GLU A 60 -2.58 -20.52 -6.82
N SER A 61 -3.72 -20.08 -7.34
CA SER A 61 -3.83 -18.75 -7.95
C SER A 61 -3.53 -17.62 -6.96
N TYR A 62 -4.01 -17.73 -5.72
CA TYR A 62 -3.78 -16.75 -4.67
C TYR A 62 -2.31 -16.70 -4.22
N GLU A 63 -1.71 -17.86 -3.98
CA GLU A 63 -0.32 -17.94 -3.53
C GLU A 63 0.68 -17.58 -4.66
N SER A 64 0.37 -17.93 -5.91
CA SER A 64 1.15 -17.49 -7.07
C SER A 64 1.14 -15.96 -7.23
N ALA A 65 0.01 -15.30 -6.99
CA ALA A 65 -0.05 -13.84 -6.97
C ALA A 65 0.83 -13.25 -5.84
N ARG A 66 0.84 -13.90 -4.69
CA ARG A 66 1.71 -13.51 -3.55
C ARG A 66 3.19 -13.63 -3.91
N ASP A 67 3.59 -14.73 -4.56
CA ASP A 67 4.96 -14.94 -5.03
C ASP A 67 5.36 -13.89 -6.06
N THR A 68 4.47 -13.55 -6.99
CA THR A 68 4.71 -12.48 -7.98
C THR A 68 4.98 -11.13 -7.31
N VAL A 69 4.20 -10.78 -6.28
CA VAL A 69 4.42 -9.54 -5.52
C VAL A 69 5.70 -9.59 -4.70
N ARG A 70 6.01 -10.75 -4.08
CA ARG A 70 7.29 -10.96 -3.39
C ARG A 70 8.47 -10.66 -4.31
N ASP A 71 8.47 -11.23 -5.51
CA ASP A 71 9.56 -11.07 -6.47
C ASP A 71 9.66 -9.63 -6.98
N PHE A 72 8.52 -8.98 -7.25
CA PHE A 72 8.48 -7.59 -7.66
C PHE A 72 9.04 -6.64 -6.60
N LEU A 73 8.76 -6.90 -5.32
CA LEU A 73 9.26 -6.10 -4.19
C LEU A 73 10.64 -6.55 -3.70
N ASN A 74 11.23 -7.58 -4.30
CA ASN A 74 12.49 -8.20 -3.86
C ASN A 74 12.45 -8.59 -2.37
N ALA A 75 11.31 -9.07 -1.88
CA ALA A 75 11.16 -9.57 -0.53
C ALA A 75 11.77 -10.98 -0.41
N LYS A 76 12.27 -11.33 0.77
CA LYS A 76 12.96 -12.62 0.99
C LYS A 76 11.99 -13.80 1.04
N SER A 77 10.75 -13.56 1.43
CA SER A 77 9.75 -14.62 1.61
C SER A 77 8.36 -14.10 1.27
N SER A 78 7.52 -14.96 0.68
CA SER A 78 6.09 -14.68 0.47
C SER A 78 5.33 -14.41 1.78
N ARG A 79 5.86 -14.84 2.92
CA ARG A 79 5.30 -14.53 4.25
C ARG A 79 5.40 -13.06 4.62
N GLU A 80 6.26 -12.29 3.95
CA GLU A 80 6.39 -10.85 4.14
C GLU A 80 5.33 -10.06 3.36
N ILE A 81 4.57 -10.72 2.48
CA ILE A 81 3.53 -10.11 1.67
C ILE A 81 2.16 -10.32 2.33
N ILE A 82 1.51 -9.23 2.67
CA ILE A 82 0.15 -9.23 3.24
C ILE A 82 -0.74 -8.41 2.33
N PHE A 83 -1.76 -9.05 1.74
CA PHE A 83 -2.76 -8.35 0.94
C PHE A 83 -3.78 -7.67 1.85
N THR A 84 -4.01 -6.39 1.62
CA THR A 84 -5.04 -5.59 2.27
C THR A 84 -5.99 -4.99 1.22
N ARG A 85 -7.17 -4.55 1.65
CA ARG A 85 -8.17 -3.98 0.72
C ARG A 85 -7.73 -2.64 0.13
N ASN A 86 -6.91 -1.90 0.87
CA ASN A 86 -6.41 -0.58 0.48
C ASN A 86 -5.27 -0.13 1.41
N THR A 87 -4.64 0.98 1.06
CA THR A 87 -3.55 1.60 1.85
C THR A 87 -3.99 1.96 3.27
N THR A 88 -5.21 2.45 3.45
CA THR A 88 -5.75 2.79 4.78
C THR A 88 -5.74 1.57 5.71
N GLU A 89 -6.18 0.41 5.23
CA GLU A 89 -6.13 -0.83 6.01
C GLU A 89 -4.69 -1.25 6.30
N GLY A 90 -3.80 -1.18 5.31
CA GLY A 90 -2.40 -1.53 5.48
C GLY A 90 -1.69 -0.67 6.53
N LEU A 91 -1.87 0.65 6.48
CA LEU A 91 -1.28 1.57 7.46
C LEU A 91 -1.88 1.41 8.86
N ASN A 92 -3.18 1.17 8.97
CA ASN A 92 -3.80 0.85 10.26
C ASN A 92 -3.31 -0.50 10.80
N LEU A 93 -3.15 -1.53 9.95
CA LEU A 93 -2.56 -2.80 10.35
C LEU A 93 -1.16 -2.60 10.95
N MET A 94 -0.30 -1.80 10.29
CA MET A 94 1.03 -1.45 10.79
C MET A 94 0.96 -0.70 12.12
N ALA A 95 0.06 0.27 12.24
CA ALA A 95 -0.08 1.06 13.46
C ALA A 95 -0.55 0.20 14.65
N TYR A 96 -1.55 -0.65 14.45
CA TYR A 96 -2.10 -1.51 15.52
C TYR A 96 -1.18 -2.68 15.88
N SER A 97 -0.47 -3.28 14.91
CA SER A 97 0.44 -4.39 15.17
C SER A 97 1.82 -3.91 15.60
N TYR A 98 2.59 -3.33 14.69
CA TYR A 98 3.96 -2.90 14.94
C TYR A 98 4.02 -1.64 15.83
N GLY A 99 3.22 -0.61 15.49
CA GLY A 99 3.25 0.68 16.16
C GLY A 99 2.97 0.55 17.66
N LEU A 100 1.83 0.00 18.05
CA LEU A 100 1.48 -0.15 19.46
C LEU A 100 2.37 -1.13 20.24
N SER A 101 3.04 -2.06 19.55
CA SER A 101 3.92 -3.04 20.20
C SER A 101 5.34 -2.52 20.39
N ASN A 102 5.81 -1.62 19.55
CA ASN A 102 7.23 -1.23 19.50
C ASN A 102 7.48 0.24 19.85
N VAL A 103 6.48 1.11 19.75
CA VAL A 103 6.60 2.53 20.11
C VAL A 103 6.20 2.72 21.57
N LYS A 104 7.02 3.44 22.34
CA LYS A 104 6.85 3.65 23.79
C LYS A 104 6.87 5.14 24.13
N ALA A 105 6.56 5.47 25.37
CA ALA A 105 6.69 6.84 25.88
C ALA A 105 8.12 7.36 25.73
N GLY A 106 8.25 8.55 25.17
CA GLY A 106 9.52 9.18 24.87
C GLY A 106 10.15 8.83 23.51
N ASP A 107 9.58 7.86 22.78
CA ASP A 107 9.92 7.61 21.38
C ASP A 107 9.31 8.67 20.45
N GLU A 108 9.72 8.65 19.19
CA GLU A 108 9.31 9.61 18.18
C GLU A 108 8.81 8.89 16.92
N VAL A 109 7.71 9.42 16.37
CA VAL A 109 7.20 9.08 15.05
C VAL A 109 7.29 10.31 14.18
N LEU A 110 7.95 10.22 13.04
CA LEU A 110 8.18 11.32 12.10
C LEU A 110 7.31 11.10 10.86
N VAL A 111 6.47 12.08 10.53
CA VAL A 111 5.59 12.03 9.34
C VAL A 111 5.78 13.27 8.48
N SER A 112 5.54 13.19 7.17
CA SER A 112 5.55 14.40 6.36
C SER A 112 4.27 15.22 6.59
N ILE A 113 4.37 16.54 6.45
CA ILE A 113 3.19 17.43 6.56
C ILE A 113 2.22 17.24 5.37
N MET A 114 2.69 16.64 4.28
CA MET A 114 1.95 16.43 3.04
C MET A 114 1.14 15.13 3.04
N GLU A 115 1.15 14.36 4.13
CA GLU A 115 0.53 13.04 4.16
C GLU A 115 -0.98 13.08 3.99
N HIS A 116 -1.48 12.13 3.23
CA HIS A 116 -2.89 11.78 3.25
C HIS A 116 -3.31 11.34 4.67
N HIS A 117 -4.54 11.61 5.07
CA HIS A 117 -5.08 11.23 6.39
C HIS A 117 -4.84 9.76 6.74
N SER A 118 -4.84 8.85 5.78
CA SER A 118 -4.57 7.42 6.00
C SER A 118 -3.16 7.15 6.54
N ASN A 119 -2.17 8.03 6.24
CA ASN A 119 -0.80 7.93 6.74
C ASN A 119 -0.47 8.96 7.84
N LEU A 120 -1.45 9.64 8.37
CA LEU A 120 -1.30 10.57 9.50
C LEU A 120 -2.07 10.09 10.75
N LEU A 121 -3.37 9.81 10.60
CA LEU A 121 -4.25 9.50 11.73
C LEU A 121 -3.85 8.24 12.50
N PRO A 122 -3.40 7.14 11.87
CA PRO A 122 -2.93 5.96 12.60
C PRO A 122 -1.75 6.27 13.51
N TRP A 123 -0.80 7.09 13.06
CA TRP A 123 0.37 7.48 13.84
C TRP A 123 0.03 8.44 14.98
N GLN A 124 -0.91 9.35 14.77
CA GLN A 124 -1.48 10.16 15.87
C GLN A 124 -2.09 9.28 16.95
N MET A 125 -2.84 8.26 16.56
CA MET A 125 -3.43 7.29 17.50
C MET A 125 -2.34 6.53 18.27
N VAL A 126 -1.29 6.04 17.59
CA VAL A 126 -0.15 5.37 18.24
C VAL A 126 0.49 6.30 19.25
N CYS A 127 0.87 7.52 18.86
CA CYS A 127 1.52 8.48 19.76
C CYS A 127 0.66 8.82 20.98
N ARG A 128 -0.65 9.04 20.80
CA ARG A 128 -1.58 9.29 21.92
C ARG A 128 -1.66 8.14 22.91
N ARG A 129 -1.65 6.90 22.41
CA ARG A 129 -1.76 5.71 23.27
C ARG A 129 -0.48 5.33 23.96
N THR A 130 0.67 5.59 23.33
CA THR A 130 1.97 5.17 23.85
C THR A 130 2.70 6.26 24.63
N GLY A 131 2.30 7.53 24.49
CA GLY A 131 3.03 8.69 25.03
C GLY A 131 4.24 9.07 24.19
N ALA A 132 4.35 8.61 22.95
CA ALA A 132 5.38 9.01 22.01
C ALA A 132 5.07 10.39 21.40
N ALA A 133 6.10 11.06 20.90
CA ALA A 133 5.98 12.34 20.21
C ALA A 133 5.75 12.15 18.71
N LEU A 134 4.75 12.83 18.15
CA LEU A 134 4.59 12.95 16.71
C LEU A 134 5.33 14.19 16.23
N LYS A 135 6.27 14.01 15.29
CA LYS A 135 7.05 15.07 14.65
C LYS A 135 6.70 15.16 13.17
N PHE A 136 6.89 16.34 12.61
CA PHE A 136 6.56 16.60 11.21
C PHE A 136 7.82 17.00 10.42
N MET A 137 7.94 16.42 9.22
CA MET A 137 8.84 16.90 8.16
C MET A 137 8.10 17.99 7.40
N GLU A 138 8.58 19.22 7.49
CA GLU A 138 8.02 20.33 6.73
C GLU A 138 8.51 20.31 5.28
N CYS A 139 7.68 20.73 4.34
CA CYS A 139 8.07 20.91 2.95
C CYS A 139 8.37 22.38 2.64
N GLU A 140 9.16 22.59 1.60
CA GLU A 140 9.40 23.89 1.01
C GLU A 140 8.13 24.37 0.24
N PRO A 141 8.03 25.65 -0.11
CA PRO A 141 6.87 26.19 -0.84
C PRO A 141 6.56 25.51 -2.19
N ASP A 142 7.55 24.89 -2.79
CA ASP A 142 7.40 24.11 -4.03
C ASP A 142 7.02 22.64 -3.81
N GLY A 143 6.84 22.22 -2.55
CA GLY A 143 6.48 20.85 -2.17
C GLY A 143 7.68 19.91 -2.03
N THR A 144 8.92 20.37 -2.19
CA THR A 144 10.11 19.54 -1.97
C THR A 144 10.44 19.37 -0.49
N LEU A 145 11.14 18.29 -0.15
CA LEU A 145 11.68 18.05 1.18
C LEU A 145 13.19 18.32 1.18
N ASP A 146 13.65 19.20 2.07
CA ASP A 146 15.08 19.38 2.33
C ASP A 146 15.59 18.15 3.11
N LEU A 147 16.34 17.28 2.43
CA LEU A 147 16.86 16.04 3.01
C LEU A 147 17.82 16.29 4.18
N ASN A 148 18.52 17.42 4.24
CA ASN A 148 19.38 17.76 5.37
C ASN A 148 18.53 18.11 6.61
N LYS A 149 17.44 18.86 6.43
CA LYS A 149 16.48 19.13 7.49
C LYS A 149 15.84 17.85 7.98
N VAL A 150 15.38 16.98 7.06
CA VAL A 150 14.80 15.66 7.40
C VAL A 150 15.79 14.82 8.18
N ALA A 151 17.04 14.71 7.74
CA ALA A 151 18.08 13.96 8.44
C ALA A 151 18.31 14.49 9.88
N SER A 152 18.22 15.80 10.09
CA SER A 152 18.38 16.40 11.43
C SER A 152 17.21 16.08 12.39
N LEU A 153 16.03 15.75 11.86
CA LEU A 153 14.87 15.36 12.66
C LEU A 153 14.93 13.91 13.14
N ILE A 154 15.73 13.06 12.46
CA ILE A 154 15.91 11.65 12.82
C ILE A 154 16.88 11.56 14.00
N THR A 155 16.41 11.04 15.11
CA THR A 155 17.16 10.88 16.34
C THR A 155 17.22 9.41 16.77
N PRO A 156 18.03 9.02 17.76
CA PRO A 156 17.98 7.66 18.33
C PRO A 156 16.60 7.26 18.90
N LYS A 157 15.72 8.23 19.14
CA LYS A 157 14.35 8.00 19.60
C LYS A 157 13.36 7.77 18.46
N THR A 158 13.73 8.09 17.22
CA THR A 158 12.85 7.91 16.06
C THR A 158 12.65 6.42 15.79
N LYS A 159 11.42 5.93 15.90
CA LYS A 159 11.05 4.52 15.68
C LYS A 159 10.35 4.31 14.35
N ILE A 160 9.65 5.30 13.86
CA ILE A 160 8.89 5.24 12.61
C ILE A 160 9.13 6.54 11.84
N VAL A 161 9.38 6.39 10.55
CA VAL A 161 9.34 7.47 9.56
C VAL A 161 8.27 7.08 8.55
N ALA A 162 7.24 7.89 8.40
CA ALA A 162 6.12 7.66 7.50
C ALA A 162 6.03 8.82 6.49
N CYS A 163 6.22 8.50 5.22
CA CYS A 163 6.11 9.44 4.10
C CYS A 163 5.67 8.70 2.83
N THR A 164 5.01 9.43 1.96
CA THR A 164 4.56 8.95 0.63
C THR A 164 5.41 9.57 -0.46
#